data_506ce55f753a979c0f5b6d6400cb6efc
#
_entry.id   506ce55f753a979c0f5b6d6400cb6efc
#
_cell.length_a   1.000
_cell.length_b   1.000
_cell.length_c   1.000
_cell.angle_alpha   90.00
_cell.angle_beta   90.00
_cell.angle_gamma   90.00
#
_symmetry.space_group_name_H-M   'P 1'
#
loop_
_entity.id
_entity.type
_entity.pdbx_description
1 polymer ?
#
loop_
_entity_poly.entity_id
_entity_poly.type
_entity_poly.pdbx_seq_one_letter_code
_entity_poly.pdbx_strand_id
1 'polypeptide(L)'
;MTVEPKARALSEVVLDQLSTTESRAYKMWLPPLKDPTPLNELVERDDRQPLRFALGIMDEPRRHLQGVWGVDVSGAGGNIAIGGAPQTGKSTLLQTMMLSAAATHTPRQVQFYCIDLGGGGLIYLDNLPHVGGVATRSEPDRVMRVIAEVQAVLRQREATFKEHRVGSIAMYRQLRADPNQPVAADPFGDVFLVIDGWPAFVSEFPDLETPVQELASQGLSFGVHTVITTPRWTELKSRVRDYLGTKIEFRLGDVNDTQIDRATRDIPANRPGRAMSVEKHHLMIGVPRFDGVHSANDLVEAITAALNQVAAQHIDRAPRVRVLPER
;
A
#
# COMPACT_ATOMS: atom_id res chain seq x y z
N MET A 1 -40.03 0.62 63.34
CA MET A 1 -40.36 0.82 61.88
C MET A 1 -39.18 0.23 61.11
N THR A 2 -39.31 -0.98 60.67
CA THR A 2 -38.33 -1.67 59.80
C THR A 2 -38.60 -1.16 58.39
N VAL A 3 -37.61 -0.47 57.83
CA VAL A 3 -37.66 -0.03 56.42
C VAL A 3 -37.45 -1.30 55.58
N GLU A 4 -38.50 -1.73 54.84
CA GLU A 4 -38.33 -2.81 53.89
C GLU A 4 -37.30 -2.41 52.82
N PRO A 5 -36.38 -3.31 52.41
CA PRO A 5 -35.45 -3.01 51.37
C PRO A 5 -36.24 -2.71 50.08
N LYS A 6 -35.93 -1.60 49.42
CA LYS A 6 -36.55 -1.21 48.15
C LYS A 6 -36.54 -2.40 47.18
N ALA A 7 -37.72 -2.91 46.86
CA ALA A 7 -37.87 -3.94 45.83
C ALA A 7 -37.29 -3.41 44.52
N ARG A 8 -36.46 -4.21 43.85
CA ARG A 8 -35.94 -3.85 42.52
C ARG A 8 -37.10 -3.62 41.54
N ALA A 9 -36.99 -2.60 40.70
CA ALA A 9 -38.00 -2.32 39.73
C ALA A 9 -38.10 -3.53 38.76
N LEU A 10 -39.33 -3.88 38.33
CA LEU A 10 -39.56 -4.98 37.40
C LEU A 10 -38.72 -4.82 36.11
N SER A 11 -38.55 -3.58 35.67
CA SER A 11 -37.70 -3.24 34.53
C SER A 11 -36.22 -3.61 34.72
N GLU A 12 -35.67 -3.45 35.92
CA GLU A 12 -34.29 -3.86 36.25
C GLU A 12 -34.13 -5.37 36.20
N VAL A 13 -35.10 -6.12 36.73
CA VAL A 13 -35.07 -7.58 36.72
C VAL A 13 -35.19 -8.13 35.29
N VAL A 14 -36.06 -7.54 34.51
CA VAL A 14 -36.24 -7.91 33.07
C VAL A 14 -34.99 -7.60 32.28
N LEU A 15 -34.38 -6.43 32.49
CA LEU A 15 -33.11 -6.07 31.80
C LEU A 15 -31.95 -7.00 32.18
N ASP A 16 -31.84 -7.35 33.45
CA ASP A 16 -30.84 -8.33 33.93
C ASP A 16 -31.04 -9.70 33.27
N GLN A 17 -32.27 -10.18 33.18
CA GLN A 17 -32.61 -11.44 32.47
C GLN A 17 -32.35 -11.40 30.99
N LEU A 18 -32.67 -10.28 30.33
CA LEU A 18 -32.40 -10.09 28.90
C LEU A 18 -30.89 -9.96 28.60
N SER A 19 -30.11 -9.40 29.52
CA SER A 19 -28.66 -9.27 29.36
C SER A 19 -27.92 -10.61 29.42
N THR A 20 -28.52 -11.64 30.03
CA THR A 20 -27.99 -13.01 30.10
C THR A 20 -28.37 -13.88 28.93
N THR A 21 -29.27 -13.42 28.05
CA THR A 21 -29.69 -14.17 26.85
C THR A 21 -28.60 -14.10 25.79
N GLU A 22 -28.19 -15.24 25.23
CA GLU A 22 -27.20 -15.31 24.13
C GLU A 22 -27.69 -14.66 22.83
N SER A 23 -29.01 -14.55 22.66
CA SER A 23 -29.63 -13.91 21.50
C SER A 23 -29.52 -12.38 21.61
N ARG A 24 -28.56 -11.79 20.93
CA ARG A 24 -28.45 -10.33 20.79
C ARG A 24 -29.26 -9.85 19.61
N ALA A 25 -29.93 -8.72 19.77
CA ALA A 25 -30.57 -8.02 18.65
C ALA A 25 -29.58 -7.76 17.54
N TYR A 26 -30.03 -7.87 16.28
CA TYR A 26 -29.22 -7.53 15.12
C TYR A 26 -28.69 -6.09 15.25
N LYS A 27 -27.36 -5.94 15.17
CA LYS A 27 -26.75 -4.62 15.18
C LYS A 27 -27.00 -3.93 13.86
N MET A 28 -27.93 -2.98 13.83
CA MET A 28 -28.24 -2.19 12.63
C MET A 28 -27.07 -1.29 12.18
N TRP A 29 -26.14 -1.03 13.08
CA TRP A 29 -24.96 -0.19 12.80
C TRP A 29 -23.71 -0.90 13.24
N LEU A 30 -22.76 -1.04 12.32
CA LEU A 30 -21.41 -1.46 12.66
C LEU A 30 -20.69 -0.33 13.41
N PRO A 31 -19.78 -0.64 14.35
CA PRO A 31 -18.99 0.38 15.01
C PRO A 31 -18.16 1.14 13.96
N PRO A 32 -17.96 2.46 14.11
CA PRO A 32 -17.10 3.19 13.19
C PRO A 32 -15.66 2.65 13.25
N LEU A 33 -14.96 2.68 12.12
CA LEU A 33 -13.55 2.34 12.06
C LEU A 33 -12.74 3.28 12.96
N LYS A 34 -12.30 2.82 14.13
CA LYS A 34 -11.63 3.66 15.14
C LYS A 34 -10.13 3.49 15.10
N ASP A 35 -9.67 2.27 15.23
CA ASP A 35 -8.26 1.94 15.40
C ASP A 35 -7.73 1.23 14.15
N PRO A 36 -6.45 1.44 13.80
CA PRO A 36 -5.86 0.75 12.67
C PRO A 36 -5.64 -0.73 13.01
N THR A 37 -5.84 -1.59 12.03
CA THR A 37 -5.60 -3.03 12.19
C THR A 37 -4.13 -3.35 11.89
N PRO A 38 -3.44 -4.15 12.71
CA PRO A 38 -2.08 -4.58 12.42
C PRO A 38 -2.03 -5.53 11.22
N LEU A 39 -0.91 -5.48 10.50
CA LEU A 39 -0.79 -6.13 9.20
C LEU A 39 -0.89 -7.65 9.25
N ASN A 40 -0.43 -8.30 10.33
CA ASN A 40 -0.60 -9.75 10.51
C ASN A 40 -2.07 -10.18 10.43
N GLU A 41 -2.97 -9.46 11.10
CA GLU A 41 -4.40 -9.77 11.08
C GLU A 41 -5.03 -9.50 9.70
N LEU A 42 -4.57 -8.46 8.98
CA LEU A 42 -5.04 -8.18 7.64
C LEU A 42 -4.66 -9.30 6.67
N VAL A 43 -3.39 -9.73 6.70
CA VAL A 43 -2.88 -10.79 5.82
C VAL A 43 -3.51 -12.15 6.14
N GLU A 44 -3.79 -12.44 7.41
CA GLU A 44 -4.48 -13.67 7.81
C GLU A 44 -5.94 -13.73 7.33
N ARG A 45 -6.61 -12.58 7.30
CA ARG A 45 -8.03 -12.46 6.95
C ARG A 45 -8.26 -12.22 5.45
N ASP A 46 -7.21 -11.91 4.68
CA ASP A 46 -7.31 -11.69 3.24
C ASP A 46 -7.35 -13.02 2.48
N ASP A 47 -7.95 -13.02 1.30
CA ASP A 47 -8.12 -14.21 0.44
C ASP A 47 -6.83 -14.64 -0.28
N ARG A 48 -5.70 -13.95 -0.04
CA ARG A 48 -4.35 -14.27 -0.55
C ARG A 48 -4.28 -14.51 -2.05
N GLN A 49 -4.97 -13.70 -2.83
CA GLN A 49 -4.85 -13.78 -4.28
C GLN A 49 -3.48 -13.28 -4.76
N PRO A 50 -2.95 -13.84 -5.87
CA PRO A 50 -1.68 -13.36 -6.45
C PRO A 50 -1.75 -11.87 -6.76
N LEU A 51 -0.69 -11.13 -6.38
CA LEU A 51 -0.56 -9.69 -6.58
C LEU A 51 -1.70 -8.85 -5.96
N ARG A 52 -2.31 -9.37 -4.89
CA ARG A 52 -3.21 -8.63 -4.04
C ARG A 52 -2.50 -8.31 -2.70
N PHE A 53 -2.52 -7.04 -2.32
CA PHE A 53 -1.92 -6.56 -1.07
C PHE A 53 -3.00 -6.07 -0.13
N ALA A 54 -3.13 -6.71 1.03
CA ALA A 54 -4.03 -6.27 2.09
C ALA A 54 -3.51 -4.96 2.70
N LEU A 55 -4.33 -3.91 2.74
CA LEU A 55 -3.90 -2.57 3.14
C LEU A 55 -4.68 -1.97 4.31
N GLY A 56 -5.84 -2.53 4.64
CA GLY A 56 -6.66 -1.98 5.71
C GLY A 56 -8.04 -2.62 5.81
N ILE A 57 -8.93 -1.94 6.50
CA ILE A 57 -10.34 -2.32 6.63
C ILE A 57 -11.18 -1.31 5.85
N MET A 58 -12.09 -1.79 5.02
CA MET A 58 -13.14 -0.99 4.41
C MET A 58 -14.42 -1.05 5.23
N ASP A 59 -15.17 0.03 5.19
CA ASP A 59 -16.53 0.15 5.72
C ASP A 59 -17.49 0.45 4.57
N GLU A 60 -18.45 -0.46 4.38
CA GLU A 60 -19.53 -0.34 3.41
C GLU A 60 -20.89 -0.29 4.13
N PRO A 61 -21.28 0.87 4.70
CA PRO A 61 -22.43 0.98 5.59
C PRO A 61 -23.74 0.53 4.95
N ARG A 62 -23.90 0.73 3.63
CA ARG A 62 -25.13 0.32 2.89
C ARG A 62 -25.31 -1.19 2.85
N ARG A 63 -24.24 -1.97 2.95
CA ARG A 63 -24.26 -3.44 2.97
C ARG A 63 -24.05 -4.02 4.36
N HIS A 64 -23.91 -3.16 5.38
CA HIS A 64 -23.55 -3.57 6.75
C HIS A 64 -22.30 -4.47 6.78
N LEU A 65 -21.28 -4.09 6.00
CA LEU A 65 -20.07 -4.88 5.82
C LEU A 65 -18.85 -4.09 6.22
N GLN A 66 -18.01 -4.70 7.04
CA GLN A 66 -16.63 -4.30 7.24
C GLN A 66 -15.74 -5.49 6.92
N GLY A 67 -14.77 -5.30 6.03
CA GLY A 67 -13.91 -6.38 5.55
C GLY A 67 -12.49 -5.88 5.23
N VAL A 68 -11.59 -6.84 5.02
CA VAL A 68 -10.23 -6.49 4.57
C VAL A 68 -10.32 -5.83 3.19
N TRP A 69 -9.70 -4.67 3.09
CA TRP A 69 -9.49 -3.98 1.84
C TRP A 69 -8.06 -4.11 1.38
N GLY A 70 -7.88 -4.44 0.13
CA GLY A 70 -6.58 -4.55 -0.51
C GLY A 70 -6.63 -4.09 -1.95
N VAL A 71 -5.46 -3.87 -2.53
CA VAL A 71 -5.31 -3.53 -3.94
C VAL A 71 -4.88 -4.76 -4.73
N ASP A 72 -5.56 -4.99 -5.86
CA ASP A 72 -5.13 -5.94 -6.87
C ASP A 72 -4.28 -5.19 -7.90
N VAL A 73 -3.00 -5.54 -7.96
CA VAL A 73 -2.04 -4.91 -8.86
C VAL A 73 -1.73 -5.76 -10.09
N SER A 74 -2.48 -6.84 -10.31
CA SER A 74 -2.23 -7.77 -11.43
C SER A 74 -2.59 -7.19 -12.80
N GLY A 75 -3.48 -6.20 -12.84
CA GLY A 75 -4.05 -5.59 -14.05
C GLY A 75 -3.96 -4.06 -14.09
N ALA A 76 -5.00 -3.42 -14.61
CA ALA A 76 -5.07 -1.96 -14.79
C ALA A 76 -4.94 -1.14 -13.49
N GLY A 77 -5.26 -1.76 -12.34
CA GLY A 77 -5.09 -1.15 -11.02
C GLY A 77 -3.63 -1.13 -10.49
N GLY A 78 -2.69 -1.68 -11.26
CA GLY A 78 -1.32 -1.88 -10.81
C GLY A 78 -0.49 -0.60 -10.60
N ASN A 79 -0.87 0.52 -11.24
CA ASN A 79 -0.30 1.83 -10.93
C ASN A 79 -1.17 2.55 -9.90
N ILE A 80 -0.55 3.12 -8.87
CA ILE A 80 -1.25 3.64 -7.69
C ILE A 80 -0.89 5.11 -7.45
N ALA A 81 -1.91 5.93 -7.25
CA ALA A 81 -1.77 7.29 -6.75
C ALA A 81 -2.36 7.43 -5.35
N ILE A 82 -1.62 8.08 -4.45
CA ILE A 82 -2.01 8.29 -3.07
C ILE A 82 -2.01 9.79 -2.79
N GLY A 83 -3.21 10.37 -2.67
CA GLY A 83 -3.42 11.78 -2.37
C GLY A 83 -3.71 12.03 -0.90
N GLY A 84 -3.26 13.16 -0.34
CA GLY A 84 -3.62 13.57 1.03
C GLY A 84 -2.68 14.60 1.63
N ALA A 85 -3.19 15.43 2.52
CA ALA A 85 -2.41 16.43 3.24
C ALA A 85 -1.22 15.83 4.00
N PRO A 86 -0.25 16.63 4.44
CA PRO A 86 0.82 16.15 5.30
C PRO A 86 0.29 15.43 6.54
N GLN A 87 1.00 14.41 7.02
CA GLN A 87 0.70 13.64 8.23
C GLN A 87 -0.65 12.89 8.22
N THR A 88 -1.25 12.63 7.06
CA THR A 88 -2.51 11.87 6.96
C THR A 88 -2.33 10.36 6.91
N GLY A 89 -1.10 9.85 6.73
CA GLY A 89 -0.78 8.42 6.71
C GLY A 89 -0.30 7.88 5.35
N LYS A 90 0.03 8.74 4.36
CA LYS A 90 0.50 8.30 3.03
C LYS A 90 1.74 7.40 3.10
N SER A 91 2.79 7.85 3.80
CA SER A 91 4.03 7.06 3.94
C SER A 91 3.80 5.77 4.75
N THR A 92 2.90 5.80 5.75
CA THR A 92 2.48 4.59 6.48
C THR A 92 1.77 3.60 5.54
N LEU A 93 0.92 4.08 4.64
CA LEU A 93 0.30 3.21 3.63
C LEU A 93 1.35 2.57 2.72
N LEU A 94 2.37 3.31 2.27
CA LEU A 94 3.46 2.74 1.48
C LEU A 94 4.21 1.65 2.25
N GLN A 95 4.52 1.89 3.52
CA GLN A 95 5.17 0.91 4.40
C GLN A 95 4.28 -0.34 4.59
N THR A 96 2.99 -0.15 4.84
CA THR A 96 2.00 -1.24 4.96
C THR A 96 1.93 -2.04 3.66
N MET A 97 1.91 -1.38 2.50
CA MET A 97 1.87 -2.03 1.18
C MET A 97 3.11 -2.89 0.94
N MET A 98 4.30 -2.34 1.19
CA MET A 98 5.56 -3.06 0.97
C MET A 98 5.70 -4.27 1.91
N LEU A 99 5.32 -4.13 3.18
CA LEU A 99 5.34 -5.24 4.13
C LEU A 99 4.23 -6.26 3.86
N SER A 100 3.04 -5.84 3.40
CA SER A 100 1.96 -6.74 2.96
C SER A 100 2.41 -7.60 1.79
N ALA A 101 3.01 -6.97 0.78
CA ALA A 101 3.58 -7.68 -0.36
C ALA A 101 4.66 -8.66 0.08
N ALA A 102 5.56 -8.24 0.96
CA ALA A 102 6.68 -9.05 1.43
C ALA A 102 6.25 -10.22 2.34
N ALA A 103 5.13 -10.10 3.04
CA ALA A 103 4.56 -11.18 3.85
C ALA A 103 3.86 -12.27 3.01
N THR A 104 3.52 -11.96 1.75
CA THR A 104 2.69 -12.85 0.90
C THR A 104 3.39 -13.30 -0.38
N HIS A 105 4.47 -12.64 -0.78
CA HIS A 105 5.21 -12.91 -2.00
C HIS A 105 6.70 -13.06 -1.72
N THR A 106 7.42 -13.73 -2.59
CA THR A 106 8.89 -13.83 -2.52
C THR A 106 9.57 -12.61 -3.16
N PRO A 107 10.85 -12.33 -2.82
CA PRO A 107 11.63 -11.28 -3.48
C PRO A 107 11.82 -11.50 -4.99
N ARG A 108 11.61 -12.70 -5.48
CA ARG A 108 11.59 -13.00 -6.92
C ARG A 108 10.25 -12.68 -7.58
N GLN A 109 9.15 -12.61 -6.81
CA GLN A 109 7.83 -12.30 -7.34
C GLN A 109 7.55 -10.81 -7.34
N VAL A 110 7.96 -10.07 -6.30
CA VAL A 110 7.68 -8.64 -6.13
C VAL A 110 8.91 -7.93 -5.62
N GLN A 111 9.25 -6.79 -6.24
CA GLN A 111 10.38 -5.95 -5.85
C GLN A 111 10.02 -4.47 -5.84
N PHE A 112 10.66 -3.74 -4.93
CA PHE A 112 10.45 -2.30 -4.75
C PHE A 112 11.74 -1.52 -4.97
N TYR A 113 11.66 -0.45 -5.74
CA TYR A 113 12.70 0.54 -5.96
C TYR A 113 12.11 1.89 -5.56
N CYS A 114 12.65 2.51 -4.51
CA CYS A 114 12.00 3.60 -3.81
C CYS A 114 12.79 4.90 -3.91
N ILE A 115 12.05 6.01 -4.05
CA ILE A 115 12.55 7.38 -3.95
C ILE A 115 11.76 8.05 -2.84
N ASP A 116 12.43 8.39 -1.74
CA ASP A 116 11.83 8.98 -0.54
C ASP A 116 12.21 10.46 -0.41
N LEU A 117 11.30 11.33 -0.85
CA LEU A 117 11.41 12.77 -0.72
C LEU A 117 10.31 13.36 0.19
N GLY A 118 9.47 12.48 0.75
CA GLY A 118 8.29 12.84 1.53
C GLY A 118 8.49 12.96 3.03
N GLY A 119 9.60 12.45 3.58
CA GLY A 119 9.82 12.51 5.03
C GLY A 119 10.70 11.41 5.63
N GLY A 120 11.34 10.59 4.80
CA GLY A 120 12.33 9.61 5.26
C GLY A 120 11.74 8.33 5.85
N GLY A 121 10.45 8.06 5.68
CA GLY A 121 9.80 6.88 6.26
C GLY A 121 10.16 5.57 5.57
N LEU A 122 10.50 5.60 4.28
CA LEU A 122 10.81 4.39 3.52
C LEU A 122 12.23 3.86 3.78
N ILE A 123 13.12 4.67 4.29
CA ILE A 123 14.51 4.27 4.60
C ILE A 123 14.57 3.09 5.59
N TYR A 124 13.59 2.98 6.50
CA TYR A 124 13.49 1.86 7.43
C TYR A 124 13.29 0.52 6.73
N LEU A 125 12.83 0.52 5.47
CA LEU A 125 12.60 -0.68 4.67
C LEU A 125 13.75 -1.00 3.69
N ASP A 126 14.85 -0.24 3.66
CA ASP A 126 15.96 -0.49 2.71
C ASP A 126 16.57 -1.88 2.87
N ASN A 127 16.50 -2.48 4.06
CA ASN A 127 16.99 -3.82 4.33
C ASN A 127 15.96 -4.94 4.07
N LEU A 128 14.73 -4.62 3.69
CA LEU A 128 13.72 -5.61 3.33
C LEU A 128 14.21 -6.43 2.11
N PRO A 129 14.14 -7.78 2.12
CA PRO A 129 14.61 -8.61 0.99
C PRO A 129 14.02 -8.23 -0.37
N HIS A 130 12.81 -7.66 -0.38
CA HIS A 130 12.07 -7.22 -1.56
C HIS A 130 12.50 -5.84 -2.09
N VAL A 131 13.37 -5.12 -1.38
CA VAL A 131 13.76 -3.75 -1.74
C VAL A 131 15.12 -3.76 -2.42
N GLY A 132 15.16 -3.28 -3.66
CA GLY A 132 16.40 -3.10 -4.44
C GLY A 132 17.18 -1.85 -4.02
N GLY A 133 16.49 -0.86 -3.42
CA GLY A 133 17.11 0.33 -2.85
C GLY A 133 16.09 1.41 -2.53
N VAL A 134 16.42 2.23 -1.53
CA VAL A 134 15.72 3.46 -1.17
C VAL A 134 16.67 4.63 -1.39
N ALA A 135 16.37 5.49 -2.33
CA ALA A 135 17.12 6.73 -2.59
C ALA A 135 16.44 7.89 -1.88
N THR A 136 17.26 8.75 -1.27
CA THR A 136 16.78 9.92 -0.53
C THR A 136 17.26 11.22 -1.20
N ARG A 137 16.78 12.36 -0.72
CA ARG A 137 17.19 13.69 -1.21
C ARG A 137 18.70 13.92 -1.14
N SER A 138 19.39 13.34 -0.17
CA SER A 138 20.84 13.46 -0.01
C SER A 138 21.66 12.65 -1.03
N GLU A 139 21.00 11.81 -1.84
CA GLU A 139 21.64 10.88 -2.77
C GLU A 139 21.10 11.06 -4.22
N PRO A 140 21.32 12.23 -4.85
CA PRO A 140 20.75 12.52 -6.17
C PRO A 140 21.17 11.51 -7.25
N ASP A 141 22.42 11.04 -7.22
CA ASP A 141 22.91 10.02 -8.13
C ASP A 141 22.18 8.68 -7.96
N ARG A 142 21.79 8.33 -6.74
CA ARG A 142 21.03 7.12 -6.45
C ARG A 142 19.59 7.26 -6.96
N VAL A 143 18.98 8.45 -6.87
CA VAL A 143 17.65 8.72 -7.47
C VAL A 143 17.69 8.49 -8.99
N MET A 144 18.67 9.05 -9.69
CA MET A 144 18.82 8.84 -11.14
C MET A 144 19.00 7.37 -11.50
N ARG A 145 19.75 6.62 -10.69
CA ARG A 145 19.99 5.19 -10.92
C ARG A 145 18.77 4.33 -10.66
N VAL A 146 17.98 4.64 -9.64
CA VAL A 146 16.70 3.95 -9.40
C VAL A 146 15.82 4.02 -10.65
N ILE A 147 15.66 5.21 -11.23
CA ILE A 147 14.87 5.37 -12.46
C ILE A 147 15.50 4.61 -13.63
N ALA A 148 16.82 4.74 -13.83
CA ALA A 148 17.53 4.06 -14.92
C ALA A 148 17.44 2.53 -14.82
N GLU A 149 17.51 1.98 -13.61
CA GLU A 149 17.37 0.53 -13.37
C GLU A 149 15.98 0.04 -13.72
N VAL A 150 14.92 0.73 -13.26
CA VAL A 150 13.54 0.36 -13.58
C VAL A 150 13.25 0.49 -15.09
N GLN A 151 13.79 1.51 -15.75
CA GLN A 151 13.72 1.63 -17.23
C GLN A 151 14.49 0.49 -17.92
N ALA A 152 15.63 0.06 -17.38
CA ALA A 152 16.39 -1.06 -17.94
C ALA A 152 15.60 -2.36 -17.85
N VAL A 153 14.90 -2.60 -16.72
CA VAL A 153 14.00 -3.76 -16.57
C VAL A 153 12.89 -3.72 -17.62
N LEU A 154 12.25 -2.55 -17.83
CA LEU A 154 11.21 -2.41 -18.85
C LEU A 154 11.74 -2.78 -20.24
N ARG A 155 12.85 -2.16 -20.68
CA ARG A 155 13.47 -2.44 -22.00
C ARG A 155 13.89 -3.89 -22.15
N GLN A 156 14.46 -4.51 -21.10
CA GLN A 156 14.82 -5.92 -21.12
C GLN A 156 13.60 -6.80 -21.35
N ARG A 157 12.47 -6.50 -20.67
CA ARG A 157 11.24 -7.29 -20.83
C ARG A 157 10.59 -7.12 -22.19
N GLU A 158 10.60 -5.93 -22.77
CA GLU A 158 10.17 -5.72 -24.15
C GLU A 158 10.94 -6.63 -25.12
N ALA A 159 12.28 -6.69 -24.97
CA ALA A 159 13.11 -7.57 -25.78
C ALA A 159 12.78 -9.05 -25.51
N THR A 160 12.66 -9.46 -24.25
CA THR A 160 12.33 -10.83 -23.85
C THR A 160 10.97 -11.28 -24.36
N PHE A 161 9.95 -10.41 -24.28
CA PHE A 161 8.60 -10.70 -24.79
C PHE A 161 8.63 -10.93 -26.30
N LYS A 162 9.39 -10.10 -27.04
CA LYS A 162 9.57 -10.26 -28.48
C LYS A 162 10.31 -11.55 -28.82
N GLU A 163 11.41 -11.85 -28.14
CA GLU A 163 12.26 -13.02 -28.39
C GLU A 163 11.51 -14.33 -28.12
N HIS A 164 10.85 -14.42 -26.96
CA HIS A 164 10.14 -15.63 -26.53
C HIS A 164 8.65 -15.65 -26.92
N ARG A 165 8.18 -14.67 -27.74
CA ARG A 165 6.79 -14.55 -28.19
C ARG A 165 5.79 -14.55 -27.04
N VAL A 166 6.08 -13.85 -25.95
CA VAL A 166 5.21 -13.69 -24.81
C VAL A 166 4.15 -12.66 -25.14
N GLY A 167 2.87 -13.05 -25.13
CA GLY A 167 1.78 -12.19 -25.57
C GLY A 167 1.20 -11.29 -24.46
N SER A 168 1.51 -11.57 -23.19
CA SER A 168 1.00 -10.78 -22.07
C SER A 168 1.82 -10.97 -20.79
N ILE A 169 1.72 -10.02 -19.86
CA ILE A 169 2.34 -10.14 -18.53
C ILE A 169 1.80 -11.34 -17.74
N ALA A 170 0.52 -11.68 -17.89
CA ALA A 170 -0.06 -12.86 -17.26
C ALA A 170 0.61 -14.15 -17.76
N MET A 171 0.83 -14.29 -19.07
CA MET A 171 1.57 -15.40 -19.67
C MET A 171 3.02 -15.41 -19.16
N TYR A 172 3.69 -14.25 -19.10
CA TYR A 172 5.05 -14.13 -18.58
C TYR A 172 5.17 -14.64 -17.14
N ARG A 173 4.26 -14.25 -16.25
CA ARG A 173 4.22 -14.72 -14.86
C ARG A 173 4.09 -16.25 -14.78
N GLN A 174 3.24 -16.84 -15.63
CA GLN A 174 3.08 -18.30 -15.71
C GLN A 174 4.36 -18.99 -16.19
N LEU A 175 4.97 -18.51 -17.28
CA LEU A 175 6.21 -19.07 -17.82
C LEU A 175 7.35 -18.94 -16.81
N ARG A 176 7.42 -17.83 -16.09
CA ARG A 176 8.43 -17.58 -15.07
C ARG A 176 8.33 -18.51 -13.86
N ALA A 177 7.15 -19.02 -13.57
CA ALA A 177 6.91 -19.98 -12.49
C ALA A 177 7.39 -21.41 -12.84
N ASP A 178 7.60 -21.71 -14.12
CA ASP A 178 8.15 -23.00 -14.57
C ASP A 178 9.69 -22.92 -14.69
N PRO A 179 10.45 -23.63 -13.85
CA PRO A 179 11.92 -23.60 -13.89
C PRO A 179 12.55 -24.02 -15.21
N ASN A 180 11.81 -24.74 -16.07
CA ASN A 180 12.29 -25.21 -17.37
C ASN A 180 12.20 -24.15 -18.47
N GLN A 181 11.55 -23.02 -18.19
CA GLN A 181 11.40 -21.94 -19.16
C GLN A 181 12.62 -20.99 -19.13
N PRO A 182 13.09 -20.52 -20.29
CA PRO A 182 14.22 -19.57 -20.34
C PRO A 182 14.00 -18.31 -19.49
N VAL A 183 12.76 -17.81 -19.44
CA VAL A 183 12.40 -16.62 -18.67
C VAL A 183 12.40 -16.83 -17.16
N ALA A 184 12.47 -18.06 -16.67
CA ALA A 184 12.56 -18.36 -15.24
C ALA A 184 13.89 -17.86 -14.62
N ALA A 185 14.92 -17.65 -15.44
CA ALA A 185 16.21 -17.11 -15.00
C ALA A 185 16.16 -15.59 -14.72
N ASP A 186 15.13 -14.87 -15.19
CA ASP A 186 14.98 -13.43 -14.91
C ASP A 186 14.88 -13.19 -13.39
N PRO A 187 15.80 -12.39 -12.79
CA PRO A 187 15.75 -12.11 -11.36
C PRO A 187 14.60 -11.19 -10.97
N PHE A 188 14.02 -10.47 -11.95
CA PHE A 188 12.97 -9.49 -11.68
C PHE A 188 11.56 -10.12 -11.77
N GLY A 189 10.76 -9.93 -10.72
CA GLY A 189 9.32 -10.19 -10.68
C GLY A 189 8.51 -8.97 -11.13
N ASP A 190 7.36 -8.73 -10.51
CA ASP A 190 6.67 -7.45 -10.66
C ASP A 190 7.48 -6.37 -9.92
N VAL A 191 7.87 -5.32 -10.65
CA VAL A 191 8.76 -4.27 -10.15
C VAL A 191 7.97 -3.00 -9.89
N PHE A 192 8.07 -2.49 -8.67
CA PHE A 192 7.39 -1.28 -8.22
C PHE A 192 8.37 -0.11 -8.08
N LEU A 193 8.20 0.92 -8.90
CA LEU A 193 8.80 2.23 -8.66
C LEU A 193 7.91 3.01 -7.69
N VAL A 194 8.41 3.26 -6.48
CA VAL A 194 7.71 4.00 -5.44
C VAL A 194 8.30 5.38 -5.28
N ILE A 195 7.52 6.44 -5.47
CA ILE A 195 7.94 7.83 -5.30
C ILE A 195 7.09 8.46 -4.19
N ASP A 196 7.68 8.63 -3.00
CA ASP A 196 7.05 9.36 -1.91
C ASP A 196 7.45 10.83 -1.99
N GLY A 197 6.46 11.71 -2.25
CA GLY A 197 6.67 13.15 -2.37
C GLY A 197 6.85 13.65 -3.81
N TRP A 198 5.87 13.39 -4.69
CA TRP A 198 5.90 13.78 -6.10
C TRP A 198 6.27 15.23 -6.39
N PRO A 199 5.75 16.26 -5.68
CA PRO A 199 6.12 17.64 -5.98
C PRO A 199 7.60 17.93 -5.74
N ALA A 200 8.18 17.36 -4.68
CA ALA A 200 9.61 17.47 -4.42
C ALA A 200 10.42 16.78 -5.52
N PHE A 201 9.96 15.58 -5.97
CA PHE A 201 10.61 14.86 -7.06
C PHE A 201 10.67 15.69 -8.34
N VAL A 202 9.55 16.25 -8.79
CA VAL A 202 9.49 17.06 -10.02
C VAL A 202 10.30 18.35 -9.89
N SER A 203 10.33 18.96 -8.70
CA SER A 203 11.10 20.19 -8.43
C SER A 203 12.61 19.95 -8.45
N GLU A 204 13.06 18.84 -7.86
CA GLU A 204 14.49 18.53 -7.71
C GLU A 204 15.07 17.77 -8.91
N PHE A 205 14.23 16.99 -9.60
CA PHE A 205 14.63 16.13 -10.73
C PHE A 205 13.68 16.31 -11.94
N PRO A 206 13.57 17.53 -12.50
CA PRO A 206 12.62 17.82 -13.58
C PRO A 206 12.84 16.95 -14.84
N ASP A 207 14.08 16.59 -15.13
CA ASP A 207 14.42 15.76 -16.29
C ASP A 207 13.94 14.29 -16.14
N LEU A 208 13.64 13.85 -14.92
CA LEU A 208 13.15 12.51 -14.64
C LEU A 208 11.60 12.39 -14.69
N GLU A 209 10.87 13.50 -14.85
CA GLU A 209 9.40 13.47 -14.97
C GLU A 209 8.96 12.68 -16.20
N THR A 210 9.60 12.89 -17.37
CA THR A 210 9.30 12.16 -18.61
C THR A 210 9.61 10.66 -18.48
N PRO A 211 10.79 10.22 -18.02
CA PRO A 211 11.06 8.82 -17.69
C PRO A 211 9.99 8.15 -16.83
N VAL A 212 9.53 8.80 -15.77
CA VAL A 212 8.47 8.26 -14.91
C VAL A 212 7.13 8.17 -15.64
N GLN A 213 6.79 9.17 -16.47
CA GLN A 213 5.61 9.12 -17.31
C GLN A 213 5.64 7.92 -18.28
N GLU A 214 6.77 7.63 -18.90
CA GLU A 214 6.95 6.46 -19.79
C GLU A 214 6.73 5.16 -19.01
N LEU A 215 7.34 5.04 -17.81
CA LEU A 215 7.14 3.89 -16.94
C LEU A 215 5.67 3.71 -16.55
N ALA A 216 4.98 4.78 -16.18
CA ALA A 216 3.56 4.73 -15.83
C ALA A 216 2.67 4.33 -17.02
N SER A 217 3.00 4.78 -18.23
CA SER A 217 2.18 4.54 -19.43
C SER A 217 2.37 3.14 -20.02
N GLN A 218 3.58 2.59 -19.99
CA GLN A 218 3.94 1.34 -20.67
C GLN A 218 4.19 0.19 -19.72
N GLY A 219 4.61 0.50 -18.49
CA GLY A 219 5.16 -0.46 -17.54
C GLY A 219 4.22 -1.62 -17.18
N LEU A 220 2.92 -1.36 -17.01
CA LEU A 220 1.96 -2.39 -16.60
C LEU A 220 1.91 -3.58 -17.56
N SER A 221 2.09 -3.35 -18.86
CA SER A 221 2.12 -4.41 -19.88
C SER A 221 3.30 -5.37 -19.67
N PHE A 222 4.30 -4.92 -18.92
CA PHE A 222 5.55 -5.63 -18.67
C PHE A 222 5.82 -5.89 -17.17
N GLY A 223 4.81 -5.71 -16.30
CA GLY A 223 4.94 -5.92 -14.86
C GLY A 223 5.84 -4.91 -14.15
N VAL A 224 5.87 -3.67 -14.67
CA VAL A 224 6.50 -2.53 -14.02
C VAL A 224 5.39 -1.58 -13.56
N HIS A 225 5.36 -1.29 -12.28
CA HIS A 225 4.32 -0.53 -11.61
C HIS A 225 4.86 0.79 -11.09
N THR A 226 4.03 1.83 -11.12
CA THR A 226 4.39 3.15 -10.59
C THR A 226 3.46 3.50 -9.43
N VAL A 227 4.03 3.82 -8.27
CA VAL A 227 3.30 4.22 -7.06
C VAL A 227 3.76 5.61 -6.65
N ILE A 228 2.84 6.57 -6.58
CA ILE A 228 3.16 7.97 -6.34
C ILE A 228 2.33 8.53 -5.19
N THR A 229 2.97 9.26 -4.26
CA THR A 229 2.25 10.07 -3.28
C THR A 229 2.30 11.55 -3.63
N THR A 230 1.18 12.26 -3.37
CA THR A 230 1.09 13.71 -3.55
C THR A 230 0.26 14.35 -2.45
N PRO A 231 0.58 15.58 -1.98
CA PRO A 231 -0.28 16.31 -1.05
C PRO A 231 -1.53 16.87 -1.72
N ARG A 232 -1.47 17.13 -3.03
CA ARG A 232 -2.56 17.70 -3.84
C ARG A 232 -2.63 17.02 -5.19
N TRP A 233 -3.82 16.72 -5.67
CA TRP A 233 -4.00 16.12 -6.98
C TRP A 233 -3.64 17.06 -8.13
N THR A 234 -3.80 18.35 -7.95
CA THR A 234 -3.41 19.39 -8.93
C THR A 234 -1.91 19.40 -9.22
N GLU A 235 -1.07 18.92 -8.30
CA GLU A 235 0.37 18.81 -8.49
C GLU A 235 0.77 17.59 -9.35
N LEU A 236 -0.14 16.62 -9.49
CA LEU A 236 0.04 15.47 -10.35
C LEU A 236 -0.61 15.74 -11.72
N LYS A 237 0.20 16.15 -12.68
CA LYS A 237 -0.28 16.50 -14.04
C LYS A 237 -1.00 15.33 -14.71
N SER A 238 -2.00 15.61 -15.55
CA SER A 238 -2.82 14.59 -16.23
C SER A 238 -1.98 13.55 -16.97
N ARG A 239 -0.91 13.97 -17.62
CA ARG A 239 0.02 13.09 -18.36
C ARG A 239 0.65 11.94 -17.55
N VAL A 240 0.65 12.04 -16.21
CA VAL A 240 1.06 10.95 -15.30
C VAL A 240 -0.18 10.37 -14.61
N ARG A 241 -1.03 11.25 -14.06
CA ARG A 241 -2.21 10.89 -13.27
C ARG A 241 -3.16 9.93 -13.99
N ASP A 242 -3.34 10.09 -15.30
CA ASP A 242 -4.31 9.32 -16.09
C ASP A 242 -3.87 7.86 -16.28
N TYR A 243 -2.58 7.56 -16.07
CA TYR A 243 -2.05 6.18 -16.05
C TYR A 243 -2.09 5.51 -14.67
N LEU A 244 -2.47 6.24 -13.62
CA LEU A 244 -2.56 5.70 -12.26
C LEU A 244 -4.00 5.24 -11.99
N GLY A 245 -4.26 3.94 -12.22
CA GLY A 245 -5.61 3.35 -12.18
C GLY A 245 -6.20 3.28 -10.79
N THR A 246 -5.40 2.94 -9.79
CA THR A 246 -5.82 2.93 -8.38
C THR A 246 -5.55 4.29 -7.74
N LYS A 247 -6.57 4.87 -7.12
CA LYS A 247 -6.45 6.12 -6.37
C LYS A 247 -6.92 5.92 -4.94
N ILE A 248 -6.11 6.36 -3.99
CA ILE A 248 -6.41 6.32 -2.57
C ILE A 248 -6.31 7.74 -2.05
N GLU A 249 -7.37 8.24 -1.44
CA GLU A 249 -7.43 9.63 -1.01
C GLU A 249 -7.60 9.70 0.51
N PHE A 250 -6.59 10.22 1.17
CA PHE A 250 -6.67 10.66 2.56
C PHE A 250 -7.29 12.06 2.64
N ARG A 251 -7.49 12.56 3.84
CA ARG A 251 -7.92 13.94 4.03
C ARG A 251 -7.01 14.91 3.27
N LEU A 252 -7.62 15.67 2.35
CA LEU A 252 -6.94 16.74 1.61
C LEU A 252 -6.91 18.04 2.42
N GLY A 253 -5.93 18.89 2.15
CA GLY A 253 -5.88 20.25 2.66
C GLY A 253 -6.97 21.14 2.06
N ASP A 254 -7.23 21.00 0.76
CA ASP A 254 -8.37 21.59 0.05
C ASP A 254 -9.27 20.44 -0.45
N VAL A 255 -10.47 20.38 0.07
CA VAL A 255 -11.47 19.37 -0.29
C VAL A 255 -11.98 19.48 -1.73
N ASN A 256 -11.76 20.60 -2.40
CA ASN A 256 -12.15 20.79 -3.79
C ASN A 256 -11.15 20.14 -4.76
N ASP A 257 -9.96 19.81 -4.30
CA ASP A 257 -8.91 19.13 -5.08
C ASP A 257 -9.16 17.61 -5.23
N THR A 258 -10.29 17.10 -4.72
CA THR A 258 -10.59 15.65 -4.76
C THR A 258 -10.68 15.10 -6.18
N GLN A 259 -10.16 13.88 -6.37
CA GLN A 259 -10.27 13.07 -7.60
C GLN A 259 -11.19 11.85 -7.42
N ILE A 260 -11.77 11.65 -6.24
CA ILE A 260 -12.63 10.51 -5.94
C ILE A 260 -14.07 10.98 -5.75
N ASP A 261 -14.36 11.65 -4.64
CA ASP A 261 -15.70 12.13 -4.32
C ASP A 261 -15.65 13.27 -3.29
N ARG A 262 -16.64 14.18 -3.36
CA ARG A 262 -16.78 15.25 -2.37
C ARG A 262 -16.99 14.75 -0.94
N ALA A 263 -17.43 13.49 -0.77
CA ALA A 263 -17.55 12.85 0.55
C ALA A 263 -16.19 12.67 1.27
N THR A 264 -15.06 12.78 0.57
CA THR A 264 -13.74 12.80 1.23
C THR A 264 -13.54 13.95 2.20
N ARG A 265 -14.35 15.03 2.09
CA ARG A 265 -14.43 16.12 3.09
C ARG A 265 -14.83 15.63 4.48
N ASP A 266 -15.59 14.52 4.54
CA ASP A 266 -16.09 13.94 5.79
C ASP A 266 -15.04 13.05 6.48
N ILE A 267 -13.87 12.83 5.85
CA ILE A 267 -12.73 12.18 6.49
C ILE A 267 -12.25 13.06 7.65
N PRO A 268 -12.22 12.54 8.90
CA PRO A 268 -11.84 13.33 10.06
C PRO A 268 -10.41 13.87 9.97
N ALA A 269 -10.21 15.16 10.26
CA ALA A 269 -8.91 15.82 10.17
C ALA A 269 -7.88 15.29 11.20
N ASN A 270 -8.36 14.81 12.35
CA ASN A 270 -7.53 14.35 13.47
C ASN A 270 -7.42 12.81 13.55
N ARG A 271 -7.66 12.13 12.43
CA ARG A 271 -7.61 10.65 12.33
C ARG A 271 -6.71 10.23 11.18
N PRO A 272 -5.37 10.22 11.35
CA PRO A 272 -4.46 9.65 10.37
C PRO A 272 -4.83 8.19 10.04
N GLY A 273 -4.61 7.78 8.80
CA GLY A 273 -4.99 6.45 8.32
C GLY A 273 -6.42 6.35 7.77
N ARG A 274 -7.27 7.37 7.99
CA ARG A 274 -8.59 7.40 7.35
C ARG A 274 -8.46 7.86 5.89
N ALA A 275 -9.01 7.06 4.98
CA ALA A 275 -8.94 7.30 3.54
C ALA A 275 -10.24 6.90 2.84
N MET A 276 -10.29 7.13 1.54
CA MET A 276 -11.36 6.69 0.65
C MET A 276 -10.75 6.05 -0.60
N SER A 277 -11.35 4.97 -1.08
CA SER A 277 -11.00 4.33 -2.35
C SER A 277 -11.76 4.93 -3.54
N VAL A 278 -11.38 4.55 -4.77
CA VAL A 278 -12.06 4.96 -6.01
C VAL A 278 -13.52 4.52 -6.02
N GLU A 279 -13.82 3.36 -5.42
CA GLU A 279 -15.16 2.81 -5.26
C GLU A 279 -15.98 3.54 -4.19
N LYS A 280 -15.41 4.58 -3.57
CA LYS A 280 -16.01 5.41 -2.52
C LYS A 280 -16.22 4.67 -1.19
N HIS A 281 -15.43 3.63 -0.94
CA HIS A 281 -15.42 2.97 0.36
C HIS A 281 -14.61 3.80 1.36
N HIS A 282 -15.16 3.97 2.55
CA HIS A 282 -14.39 4.51 3.68
C HIS A 282 -13.38 3.47 4.16
N LEU A 283 -12.14 3.88 4.28
CA LEU A 283 -11.02 3.03 4.67
C LEU A 283 -10.44 3.45 6.01
N MET A 284 -9.96 2.48 6.77
CA MET A 284 -8.95 2.64 7.79
C MET A 284 -7.73 1.82 7.37
N ILE A 285 -6.67 2.52 7.01
CA ILE A 285 -5.42 1.87 6.60
C ILE A 285 -4.80 1.17 7.78
N GLY A 286 -4.29 -0.02 7.56
CA GLY A 286 -3.59 -0.82 8.55
C GLY A 286 -2.22 -0.25 8.89
N VAL A 287 -1.69 -0.72 10.00
CA VAL A 287 -0.34 -0.34 10.44
C VAL A 287 0.68 -1.42 10.09
N PRO A 288 1.91 -1.04 9.68
CA PRO A 288 2.95 -1.94 9.21
C PRO A 288 3.65 -2.69 10.37
N ARG A 289 2.89 -3.50 11.10
CA ARG A 289 3.36 -4.26 12.28
C ARG A 289 2.74 -5.65 12.34
N PHE A 290 3.46 -6.62 12.94
CA PHE A 290 3.06 -8.03 13.05
C PHE A 290 2.88 -8.50 14.49
N ASP A 291 2.83 -7.59 15.46
CA ASP A 291 2.73 -7.88 16.90
C ASP A 291 1.30 -7.90 17.46
N GLY A 292 0.29 -7.71 16.59
CA GLY A 292 -1.12 -7.68 16.98
C GLY A 292 -1.56 -6.40 17.70
N VAL A 293 -0.73 -5.35 17.73
CA VAL A 293 -1.07 -4.10 18.43
C VAL A 293 -1.81 -3.13 17.50
N HIS A 294 -3.03 -2.75 17.86
CA HIS A 294 -3.90 -1.83 17.11
C HIS A 294 -3.53 -0.36 17.37
N SER A 295 -2.28 0.02 17.09
CA SER A 295 -1.78 1.37 17.35
C SER A 295 -0.76 1.80 16.31
N ALA A 296 -0.75 3.09 16.00
CA ALA A 296 0.27 3.74 15.18
C ALA A 296 1.42 4.33 16.01
N ASN A 297 1.48 4.05 17.31
CA ASN A 297 2.61 4.42 18.14
C ASN A 297 3.77 3.46 17.90
N ASP A 298 4.99 3.92 18.16
CA ASP A 298 6.23 3.10 18.13
C ASP A 298 6.42 2.37 16.77
N LEU A 299 6.01 3.03 15.67
CA LEU A 299 6.04 2.39 14.34
C LEU A 299 7.45 2.06 13.85
N VAL A 300 8.47 2.79 14.27
CA VAL A 300 9.85 2.53 13.85
C VAL A 300 10.33 1.18 14.37
N GLU A 301 10.10 0.94 15.66
CA GLU A 301 10.43 -0.31 16.35
C GLU A 301 9.59 -1.46 15.77
N ALA A 302 8.30 -1.23 15.57
CA ALA A 302 7.38 -2.22 15.02
C ALA A 302 7.74 -2.60 13.58
N ILE A 303 8.08 -1.63 12.71
CA ILE A 303 8.56 -1.87 11.34
C ILE A 303 9.87 -2.65 11.35
N THR A 304 10.80 -2.30 12.24
CA THR A 304 12.08 -3.01 12.37
C THR A 304 11.86 -4.47 12.77
N ALA A 305 10.96 -4.72 13.70
CA ALA A 305 10.60 -6.08 14.11
C ALA A 305 9.92 -6.86 12.97
N ALA A 306 8.96 -6.22 12.27
CA ALA A 306 8.28 -6.80 11.12
C ALA A 306 9.25 -7.14 9.98
N LEU A 307 10.20 -6.23 9.69
CA LEU A 307 11.25 -6.45 8.70
C LEU A 307 12.10 -7.68 9.04
N ASN A 308 12.55 -7.80 10.29
CA ASN A 308 13.35 -8.94 10.72
C ASN A 308 12.57 -10.25 10.60
N GLN A 309 11.29 -10.26 10.93
CA GLN A 309 10.42 -11.42 10.80
C GLN A 309 10.27 -11.84 9.34
N VAL A 310 10.03 -10.90 8.43
CA VAL A 310 9.90 -11.18 6.98
C VAL A 310 11.25 -11.58 6.40
N ALA A 311 12.33 -10.88 6.76
CA ALA A 311 13.67 -11.21 6.26
C ALA A 311 14.13 -12.63 6.61
N ALA A 312 13.73 -13.13 7.78
CA ALA A 312 14.03 -14.50 8.20
C ALA A 312 13.30 -15.57 7.34
N GLN A 313 12.27 -15.21 6.60
CA GLN A 313 11.50 -16.13 5.76
C GLN A 313 12.07 -16.24 4.33
N HIS A 314 12.98 -15.33 3.93
CA HIS A 314 13.45 -15.24 2.57
C HIS A 314 14.99 -15.33 2.49
N ILE A 315 15.47 -16.28 1.69
CA ILE A 315 16.89 -16.42 1.35
C ILE A 315 17.24 -15.49 0.18
N ASP A 316 16.35 -15.40 -0.81
CA ASP A 316 16.50 -14.54 -1.98
C ASP A 316 16.35 -13.06 -1.62
N ARG A 317 17.01 -12.22 -2.43
CA ARG A 317 16.89 -10.76 -2.33
C ARG A 317 16.63 -10.13 -3.69
N ALA A 318 15.95 -9.01 -3.70
CA ALA A 318 15.81 -8.15 -4.88
C ALA A 318 17.20 -7.70 -5.37
N PRO A 319 17.42 -7.63 -6.70
CA PRO A 319 18.63 -7.02 -7.24
C PRO A 319 18.80 -5.59 -6.72
N ARG A 320 19.99 -5.31 -6.16
CA ARG A 320 20.30 -4.00 -5.60
C ARG A 320 20.64 -2.99 -6.70
N VAL A 321 20.18 -1.77 -6.56
CA VAL A 321 20.63 -0.64 -7.39
C VAL A 321 22.16 -0.49 -7.23
N ARG A 322 22.87 -0.53 -8.34
CA ARG A 322 24.33 -0.43 -8.32
C ARG A 322 24.76 0.99 -7.94
N VAL A 323 25.38 1.12 -6.78
CA VAL A 323 26.08 2.36 -6.38
C VAL A 323 27.53 2.23 -6.91
N LEU A 324 27.96 3.13 -7.80
CA LEU A 324 29.38 3.16 -8.15
C LEU A 324 30.15 3.65 -6.91
N PRO A 325 31.36 3.10 -6.66
CA PRO A 325 32.19 3.64 -5.60
C PRO A 325 32.47 5.14 -5.88
N GLU A 326 32.43 5.93 -4.82
CA GLU A 326 32.85 7.33 -4.89
C GLU A 326 34.26 7.38 -5.47
N ARG A 327 34.47 8.25 -6.46
CA ARG A 327 35.78 8.46 -7.09
C ARG A 327 36.66 9.34 -6.23
#